data_84112603eda144d9f14afb7922259de2
#
_entry.id   84112603eda144d9f14afb7922259de2
#
_cell.length_a   1.000
_cell.length_b   1.000
_cell.length_c   1.000
_cell.angle_alpha   90.00
_cell.angle_beta   90.00
_cell.angle_gamma   90.00
#
_symmetry.space_group_name_H-M   'P 1'
#
loop_
_entity.id
_entity.type
_entity.pdbx_description
1 polymer ?
#
loop_
_entity_poly.entity_id
_entity_poly.type
_entity_poly.pdbx_seq_one_letter_code
_entity_poly.pdbx_strand_id
1 'polypeptide(L)'
;MRQKLIKNDRYKTLTKEWLLSIGVDVVIDGVSTKNIPSNVLRAFYYEYETLEVRQYSNKFKKWITKKPRPNTAIHEKGIIGACTYYQISLSVPKKKSVGIPLHRIVYAWFHDIIEPYNENNEKMEICHIKGDSSNNHITNLVWDTAKNNRAQRKGAINQYGLRKKEKFGLEALYENIK
;
A
#
# COMPACT_ATOMS: atom_id res chain seq x y z
N MET A 1 7.47 30.19 10.70
CA MET A 1 7.83 29.50 9.43
C MET A 1 6.59 28.84 8.85
N ARG A 2 6.09 29.27 7.68
CA ARG A 2 4.97 28.59 7.03
C ARG A 2 5.51 27.28 6.43
N GLN A 3 5.09 26.13 6.98
CA GLN A 3 5.34 24.83 6.35
C GLN A 3 4.72 24.85 4.95
N LYS A 4 5.56 24.79 3.92
CA LYS A 4 5.11 24.54 2.55
C LYS A 4 4.34 23.23 2.56
N LEU A 5 3.02 23.29 2.37
CA LEU A 5 2.18 22.12 2.12
C LEU A 5 2.78 21.34 0.94
N ILE A 6 3.37 20.21 1.24
CA ILE A 6 3.93 19.31 0.22
C ILE A 6 2.74 18.81 -0.59
N LYS A 7 2.69 19.20 -1.87
CA LYS A 7 1.58 18.89 -2.80
C LYS A 7 1.40 17.40 -3.12
N ASN A 8 2.22 16.53 -2.58
CA ASN A 8 2.24 15.12 -2.96
C ASN A 8 1.69 14.26 -1.81
N ASP A 9 0.46 13.74 -1.97
CA ASP A 9 -0.25 12.92 -0.97
C ASP A 9 0.50 11.62 -0.57
N ARG A 10 1.54 11.25 -1.32
CA ARG A 10 2.41 10.10 -1.00
C ARG A 10 3.17 10.25 0.31
N TYR A 11 3.33 11.47 0.80
CA TYR A 11 4.17 11.81 1.96
C TYR A 11 3.38 12.38 3.13
N LYS A 12 2.08 12.17 3.13
CA LYS A 12 1.25 12.53 4.28
C LYS A 12 1.10 11.36 5.21
N THR A 13 1.08 11.64 6.49
CA THR A 13 0.65 10.69 7.50
C THR A 13 -0.72 10.12 7.13
N LEU A 14 -0.83 8.80 7.15
CA LEU A 14 -2.08 8.09 6.96
C LEU A 14 -2.35 7.27 8.23
N THR A 15 -3.51 7.50 8.85
CA THR A 15 -3.90 6.78 10.06
C THR A 15 -5.16 5.97 9.84
N LYS A 16 -5.30 4.88 10.60
CA LYS A 16 -6.56 4.13 10.66
C LYS A 16 -7.70 5.00 11.17
N GLU A 17 -7.43 5.85 12.19
CA GLU A 17 -8.40 6.80 12.73
C GLU A 17 -8.93 7.73 11.64
N TRP A 18 -8.04 8.30 10.81
CA TRP A 18 -8.50 9.16 9.71
C TRP A 18 -9.34 8.38 8.70
N LEU A 19 -8.95 7.15 8.34
CA LEU A 19 -9.76 6.29 7.45
C LEU A 19 -11.16 6.04 8.03
N LEU A 20 -11.23 5.74 9.32
CA LEU A 20 -12.50 5.56 10.03
C LEU A 20 -13.34 6.86 10.03
N SER A 21 -12.71 8.01 10.23
CA SER A 21 -13.41 9.32 10.27
C SER A 21 -14.09 9.70 8.95
N ILE A 22 -13.58 9.17 7.82
CA ILE A 22 -14.21 9.33 6.50
C ILE A 22 -15.09 8.14 6.11
N GLY A 23 -15.43 7.29 7.08
CA GLY A 23 -16.35 6.17 6.91
C GLY A 23 -15.77 4.98 6.17
N VAL A 24 -14.46 4.78 6.21
CA VAL A 24 -13.81 3.59 5.64
C VAL A 24 -13.89 2.43 6.64
N ASP A 25 -14.07 1.24 6.12
CA ASP A 25 -13.94 -0.02 6.82
C ASP A 25 -13.17 -1.00 5.92
N VAL A 26 -12.35 -1.83 6.54
CA VAL A 26 -11.69 -2.96 5.88
C VAL A 26 -12.36 -4.23 6.37
N VAL A 27 -12.85 -5.02 5.42
CA VAL A 27 -13.47 -6.31 5.66
C VAL A 27 -12.42 -7.38 5.38
N ILE A 28 -12.15 -8.22 6.36
CA ILE A 28 -11.17 -9.31 6.28
C ILE A 28 -11.93 -10.62 6.42
N ASP A 29 -11.82 -11.49 5.43
CA ASP A 29 -12.52 -12.79 5.37
C ASP A 29 -14.02 -12.67 5.70
N GLY A 30 -14.66 -11.65 5.13
CA GLY A 30 -16.08 -11.35 5.35
C GLY A 30 -16.40 -10.61 6.65
N VAL A 31 -15.42 -10.42 7.55
CA VAL A 31 -15.64 -9.78 8.86
C VAL A 31 -15.26 -8.28 8.80
N SER A 32 -16.18 -7.42 9.26
CA SER A 32 -15.91 -5.99 9.44
C SER A 32 -14.89 -5.77 10.56
N THR A 33 -13.80 -5.09 10.27
CA THR A 33 -12.70 -4.90 11.22
C THR A 33 -12.55 -3.46 11.74
N LYS A 34 -13.53 -2.60 11.47
CA LYS A 34 -13.50 -1.18 11.88
C LYS A 34 -13.35 -0.96 13.39
N ASN A 35 -13.92 -1.87 14.20
CA ASN A 35 -13.89 -1.81 15.67
C ASN A 35 -12.78 -2.69 16.28
N ILE A 36 -11.98 -3.37 15.46
CA ILE A 36 -10.90 -4.23 15.93
C ILE A 36 -9.62 -3.42 16.04
N PRO A 37 -8.96 -3.36 17.21
CA PRO A 37 -7.68 -2.68 17.36
C PRO A 37 -6.61 -3.29 16.45
N SER A 38 -5.65 -2.49 15.99
CA SER A 38 -4.63 -2.95 15.04
C SER A 38 -3.68 -4.00 15.61
N ASN A 39 -3.40 -3.97 16.91
CA ASN A 39 -2.65 -5.03 17.57
C ASN A 39 -3.39 -6.38 17.54
N VAL A 40 -4.71 -6.38 17.68
CA VAL A 40 -5.55 -7.58 17.55
C VAL A 40 -5.57 -8.06 16.10
N LEU A 41 -5.67 -7.12 15.13
CA LEU A 41 -5.58 -7.48 13.72
C LEU A 41 -4.26 -8.19 13.41
N ARG A 42 -3.14 -7.67 13.90
CA ARG A 42 -1.83 -8.32 13.72
C ARG A 42 -1.72 -9.69 14.38
N ALA A 43 -2.40 -9.90 15.49
CA ALA A 43 -2.33 -11.16 16.21
C ALA A 43 -3.18 -12.27 15.58
N PHE A 44 -4.37 -11.92 15.03
CA PHE A 44 -5.38 -12.91 14.64
C PHE A 44 -5.77 -12.87 13.16
N TYR A 45 -5.51 -11.78 12.47
CA TYR A 45 -5.92 -11.57 11.07
C TYR A 45 -4.75 -11.32 10.14
N TYR A 46 -3.52 -11.59 10.56
CA TYR A 46 -2.33 -11.31 9.75
C TYR A 46 -2.25 -12.20 8.51
N GLU A 47 -2.73 -13.43 8.60
CA GLU A 47 -2.83 -14.41 7.50
C GLU A 47 -4.29 -14.52 7.06
N TYR A 48 -4.76 -13.57 6.26
CA TYR A 48 -6.11 -13.59 5.71
C TYR A 48 -6.11 -14.03 4.25
N GLU A 49 -7.24 -14.55 3.77
CA GLU A 49 -7.41 -14.92 2.36
C GLU A 49 -7.96 -13.76 1.54
N THR A 50 -8.92 -13.03 2.09
CA THR A 50 -9.60 -11.94 1.38
C THR A 50 -9.56 -10.63 2.16
N LEU A 51 -9.39 -9.52 1.43
CA LEU A 51 -9.47 -8.18 1.99
C LEU A 51 -10.25 -7.28 1.05
N GLU A 52 -11.28 -6.64 1.59
CA GLU A 52 -12.05 -5.63 0.90
C GLU A 52 -11.99 -4.30 1.63
N VAL A 53 -11.87 -3.22 0.87
CA VAL A 53 -12.03 -1.86 1.40
C VAL A 53 -13.42 -1.36 1.02
N ARG A 54 -14.21 -0.94 1.99
CA ARG A 54 -15.51 -0.33 1.76
C ARG A 54 -15.64 1.02 2.43
N GLN A 55 -16.51 1.85 1.91
CA GLN A 55 -16.78 3.18 2.47
C GLN A 55 -18.28 3.41 2.59
N TYR A 56 -18.71 3.93 3.74
CA TYR A 56 -20.10 4.30 3.93
C TYR A 56 -20.45 5.52 3.09
N SER A 57 -21.52 5.42 2.32
CA SER A 57 -22.04 6.52 1.51
C SER A 57 -23.21 7.19 2.21
N ASN A 58 -23.01 8.43 2.65
CA ASN A 58 -24.08 9.24 3.24
C ASN A 58 -25.20 9.54 2.23
N LYS A 59 -24.87 9.62 0.95
CA LYS A 59 -25.86 9.83 -0.14
C LYS A 59 -26.79 8.63 -0.30
N PHE A 60 -26.23 7.43 -0.31
CA PHE A 60 -27.00 6.21 -0.56
C PHE A 60 -27.37 5.46 0.72
N LYS A 61 -26.92 5.94 1.90
CA LYS A 61 -27.16 5.32 3.22
C LYS A 61 -26.73 3.83 3.27
N LYS A 62 -25.64 3.47 2.59
CA LYS A 62 -25.12 2.10 2.53
C LYS A 62 -23.61 2.05 2.39
N TRP A 63 -23.06 0.90 2.74
CA TRP A 63 -21.67 0.56 2.46
C TRP A 63 -21.44 0.30 0.97
N ILE A 64 -20.36 0.83 0.43
CA ILE A 64 -19.96 0.64 -0.97
C ILE A 64 -18.55 0.06 -0.98
N THR A 65 -18.40 -1.15 -1.51
CA THR A 65 -17.10 -1.76 -1.74
C THR A 65 -16.34 -0.97 -2.82
N LYS A 66 -15.11 -0.61 -2.49
CA LYS A 66 -14.23 0.16 -3.36
C LYS A 66 -13.36 -0.78 -4.17
N LYS A 67 -13.57 -0.80 -5.47
CA LYS A 67 -12.74 -1.61 -6.37
C LYS A 67 -11.37 -0.95 -6.56
N PRO A 68 -10.27 -1.68 -6.31
CA PRO A 68 -8.93 -1.22 -6.65
C PRO A 68 -8.81 -0.97 -8.15
N ARG A 69 -8.16 0.11 -8.53
CA ARG A 69 -7.85 0.44 -9.92
C ARG A 69 -6.34 0.46 -10.10
N PRO A 70 -5.81 -0.12 -11.18
CA PRO A 70 -4.40 -0.02 -11.46
C PRO A 70 -4.02 1.45 -11.67
N ASN A 71 -2.98 1.89 -11.01
CA ASN A 71 -2.38 3.19 -11.27
C ASN A 71 -1.36 3.02 -12.39
N THR A 72 -1.81 3.19 -13.62
CA THR A 72 -0.98 3.08 -14.83
C THR A 72 -0.19 4.37 -15.13
N ALA A 73 -0.43 5.44 -14.38
CA ALA A 73 0.35 6.64 -14.54
C ALA A 73 1.77 6.37 -14.07
N ILE A 74 2.68 6.39 -14.97
CA ILE A 74 4.12 6.35 -14.81
C ILE A 74 4.73 4.99 -15.15
N HIS A 75 4.78 4.73 -16.43
CA HIS A 75 5.89 3.95 -16.92
C HIS A 75 6.63 4.81 -17.93
N GLU A 76 7.66 5.47 -17.42
CA GLU A 76 8.69 6.00 -18.28
C GLU A 76 9.17 4.89 -19.22
N LYS A 77 9.01 5.19 -20.48
CA LYS A 77 9.65 4.60 -21.66
C LYS A 77 10.47 3.33 -21.42
N GLY A 78 9.89 2.20 -21.76
CA GLY A 78 10.69 1.04 -22.14
C GLY A 78 11.07 0.05 -21.04
N ILE A 79 10.68 0.25 -19.81
CA ILE A 79 10.90 -0.76 -18.76
C ILE A 79 9.75 -1.76 -18.79
N ILE A 80 9.98 -2.88 -19.47
CA ILE A 80 9.08 -4.02 -19.48
C ILE A 80 9.08 -4.61 -18.07
N GLY A 81 7.94 -4.55 -17.38
CA GLY A 81 7.80 -5.04 -16.00
C GLY A 81 7.37 -3.98 -15.05
N ALA A 82 6.54 -3.15 -15.55
CA ALA A 82 5.88 -2.10 -14.82
C ALA A 82 5.20 -2.63 -13.56
N CYS A 83 5.69 -2.20 -12.41
CA CYS A 83 5.03 -2.44 -11.14
C CYS A 83 3.62 -1.84 -11.19
N THR A 84 2.61 -2.69 -11.19
CA THR A 84 1.22 -2.23 -11.17
C THR A 84 0.84 -1.93 -9.73
N TYR A 85 0.82 -0.65 -9.38
CA TYR A 85 0.27 -0.23 -8.09
C TYR A 85 -1.24 -0.08 -8.19
N TYR A 86 -1.95 -0.62 -7.24
CA TYR A 86 -3.39 -0.42 -7.12
C TYR A 86 -3.71 0.75 -6.20
N GLN A 87 -4.72 1.53 -6.58
CA GLN A 87 -5.23 2.63 -5.76
C GLN A 87 -6.74 2.52 -5.57
N ILE A 88 -7.22 3.07 -4.48
CA ILE A 88 -8.64 3.18 -4.14
C ILE A 88 -9.03 4.65 -4.10
N SER A 89 -10.12 5.00 -4.76
CA SER A 89 -10.71 6.34 -4.69
C SER A 89 -11.67 6.43 -3.50
N LEU A 90 -11.30 7.25 -2.52
CA LEU A 90 -12.12 7.52 -1.34
C LEU A 90 -12.76 8.91 -1.43
N SER A 91 -14.01 8.99 -1.04
CA SER A 91 -14.72 10.26 -0.91
C SER A 91 -14.29 10.95 0.38
N VAL A 92 -13.88 12.20 0.31
CA VAL A 92 -13.42 12.97 1.47
C VAL A 92 -14.29 14.23 1.58
N PRO A 93 -14.73 14.61 2.80
CA PRO A 93 -15.48 15.83 3.00
C PRO A 93 -14.77 17.04 2.37
N LYS A 94 -15.53 17.92 1.73
CA LYS A 94 -15.04 19.14 1.04
C LYS A 94 -14.09 18.89 -0.14
N LYS A 95 -13.86 17.63 -0.55
CA LYS A 95 -13.11 17.25 -1.76
C LYS A 95 -13.93 16.31 -2.62
N LYS A 96 -13.64 16.25 -3.94
CA LYS A 96 -14.36 15.31 -4.83
C LYS A 96 -14.03 13.86 -4.52
N SER A 97 -12.77 13.51 -4.52
CA SER A 97 -12.25 12.21 -4.12
C SER A 97 -10.73 12.28 -3.99
N VAL A 98 -10.16 11.33 -3.26
CA VAL A 98 -8.71 11.17 -3.12
C VAL A 98 -8.34 9.74 -3.47
N GLY A 99 -7.38 9.57 -4.38
CA GLY A 99 -6.80 8.27 -4.69
C GLY A 99 -5.72 7.93 -3.67
N ILE A 100 -5.87 6.80 -2.98
CA ILE A 100 -4.89 6.32 -2.01
C ILE A 100 -4.38 4.96 -2.47
N PRO A 101 -3.06 4.74 -2.52
CA PRO A 101 -2.50 3.42 -2.82
C PRO A 101 -3.01 2.36 -1.85
N LEU A 102 -3.45 1.20 -2.37
CA LEU A 102 -4.05 0.13 -1.57
C LEU A 102 -3.10 -0.38 -0.48
N HIS A 103 -1.82 -0.61 -0.82
CA HIS A 103 -0.82 -1.05 0.15
C HIS A 103 -0.68 -0.10 1.35
N ARG A 104 -0.88 1.21 1.16
CA ARG A 104 -0.85 2.16 2.28
C ARG A 104 -2.09 2.05 3.16
N ILE A 105 -3.26 1.81 2.57
CA ILE A 105 -4.50 1.59 3.35
C ILE A 105 -4.32 0.32 4.20
N VAL A 106 -3.89 -0.77 3.58
CA VAL A 106 -3.67 -2.05 4.27
C VAL A 106 -2.68 -1.89 5.40
N TYR A 107 -1.51 -1.29 5.13
CA TYR A 107 -0.49 -1.11 6.17
C TYR A 107 -0.99 -0.23 7.33
N ALA A 108 -1.63 0.90 7.05
CA ALA A 108 -2.18 1.77 8.09
C ALA A 108 -3.27 1.07 8.92
N TRP A 109 -4.06 0.19 8.29
CA TRP A 109 -5.11 -0.55 9.00
C TRP A 109 -4.56 -1.53 10.02
N PHE A 110 -3.46 -2.19 9.70
CA PHE A 110 -2.79 -3.14 10.60
C PHE A 110 -1.82 -2.50 11.60
N HIS A 111 -1.32 -1.30 11.32
CA HIS A 111 -0.29 -0.65 12.14
C HIS A 111 -0.72 0.71 12.71
N ASP A 112 -2.00 1.09 12.58
CA ASP A 112 -2.62 2.34 12.99
C ASP A 112 -2.14 3.58 12.24
N ILE A 113 -0.86 3.67 11.92
CA ILE A 113 -0.26 4.87 11.35
C ILE A 113 0.84 4.53 10.32
N ILE A 114 0.97 5.38 9.31
CA ILE A 114 2.12 5.46 8.42
C ILE A 114 2.71 6.85 8.56
N GLU A 115 3.88 6.94 9.15
CA GLU A 115 4.64 8.18 9.20
C GLU A 115 5.48 8.36 7.93
N PRO A 116 5.58 9.60 7.40
CA PRO A 116 6.39 9.87 6.22
C PRO A 116 7.89 9.91 6.50
N TYR A 117 8.29 10.00 7.77
CA TYR A 117 9.67 10.05 8.22
C TYR A 117 9.86 9.20 9.48
N ASN A 118 11.03 8.61 9.65
CA ASN A 118 11.43 7.93 10.88
C ASN A 118 12.06 8.93 11.89
N GLU A 119 12.47 8.41 13.04
CA GLU A 119 13.11 9.20 14.11
C GLU A 119 14.41 9.88 13.66
N ASN A 120 15.11 9.32 12.69
CA ASN A 120 16.32 9.89 12.09
C ASN A 120 16.01 10.89 10.96
N ASN A 121 14.75 11.30 10.79
CA ASN A 121 14.29 12.17 9.71
C ASN A 121 14.56 11.61 8.31
N GLU A 122 14.65 10.29 8.17
CA GLU A 122 14.74 9.63 6.90
C GLU A 122 13.35 9.40 6.33
N LYS A 123 13.21 9.62 5.03
CA LYS A 123 11.96 9.42 4.33
C LYS A 123 11.60 7.95 4.26
N MET A 124 10.37 7.65 4.69
CA MET A 124 9.83 6.29 4.75
C MET A 124 8.80 6.04 3.65
N GLU A 125 8.75 4.80 3.19
CA GLU A 125 7.78 4.32 2.21
C GLU A 125 7.28 2.93 2.63
N ILE A 126 6.06 2.57 2.20
CA ILE A 126 5.61 1.18 2.29
C ILE A 126 6.09 0.44 1.04
N CYS A 127 6.88 -0.58 1.26
CA CYS A 127 7.53 -1.37 0.24
C CYS A 127 6.90 -2.77 0.13
N HIS A 128 6.95 -3.35 -1.06
CA HIS A 128 6.56 -4.73 -1.29
C HIS A 128 7.81 -5.62 -1.17
N ILE A 129 7.87 -6.47 -0.14
CA ILE A 129 9.04 -7.28 0.22
C ILE A 129 9.52 -8.13 -0.96
N LYS A 130 8.59 -8.78 -1.66
CA LYS A 130 8.89 -9.65 -2.81
C LYS A 130 8.95 -8.91 -4.15
N GLY A 131 8.90 -7.58 -4.14
CA GLY A 131 8.88 -6.76 -5.36
C GLY A 131 7.62 -6.92 -6.23
N ASP A 132 6.65 -7.72 -5.80
CA ASP A 132 5.34 -7.84 -6.43
C ASP A 132 4.40 -6.76 -5.91
N SER A 133 4.30 -5.68 -6.66
CA SER A 133 3.44 -4.53 -6.31
C SER A 133 1.95 -4.79 -6.50
N SER A 134 1.55 -5.90 -7.09
CA SER A 134 0.16 -6.33 -7.20
C SER A 134 -0.33 -7.01 -5.92
N ASN A 135 0.57 -7.64 -5.18
CA ASN A 135 0.28 -8.32 -3.92
C ASN A 135 0.31 -7.34 -2.74
N ASN A 136 -0.85 -6.85 -2.36
CA ASN A 136 -1.03 -5.92 -1.25
C ASN A 136 -1.37 -6.60 0.08
N HIS A 137 -1.13 -7.91 0.20
CA HIS A 137 -1.29 -8.64 1.45
C HIS A 137 -0.32 -8.09 2.51
N ILE A 138 -0.76 -7.98 3.78
CA ILE A 138 0.06 -7.37 4.85
C ILE A 138 1.42 -8.05 5.02
N THR A 139 1.50 -9.37 4.85
CA THR A 139 2.75 -10.14 4.95
C THR A 139 3.78 -9.79 3.86
N ASN A 140 3.34 -9.13 2.78
CA ASN A 140 4.20 -8.66 1.70
C ASN A 140 4.57 -7.17 1.83
N LEU A 141 4.15 -6.50 2.89
CA LEU A 141 4.33 -5.07 3.08
C LEU A 141 5.29 -4.79 4.23
N VAL A 142 6.18 -3.84 4.04
CA VAL A 142 7.13 -3.38 5.07
C VAL A 142 7.28 -1.86 5.02
N TRP A 143 7.44 -1.24 6.18
CA TRP A 143 7.79 0.16 6.31
C TRP A 143 9.31 0.28 6.31
N ASP A 144 9.87 0.89 5.28
CA ASP A 144 11.32 0.96 5.08
C ASP A 144 11.71 2.34 4.51
N THR A 145 12.98 2.67 4.57
CA THR A 145 13.47 3.93 4.04
C THR A 145 13.33 3.98 2.51
N ALA A 146 13.04 5.16 1.99
CA ALA A 146 13.00 5.38 0.55
C ALA A 146 14.36 5.08 -0.12
N LYS A 147 15.46 5.14 0.64
CA LYS A 147 16.80 4.77 0.18
C LYS A 147 16.92 3.26 -0.04
N ASN A 148 16.50 2.46 0.96
CA ASN A 148 16.52 1.00 0.86
C ASN A 148 15.57 0.50 -0.23
N ASN A 149 14.36 1.05 -0.30
CA ASN A 149 13.41 0.72 -1.36
C ASN A 149 14.00 0.97 -2.76
N ARG A 150 14.73 2.07 -2.95
CA ARG A 150 15.41 2.35 -4.23
C ARG A 150 16.57 1.40 -4.50
N ALA A 151 17.32 1.03 -3.46
CA ALA A 151 18.40 0.06 -3.60
C ALA A 151 17.88 -1.33 -4.00
N GLN A 152 16.80 -1.78 -3.37
CA GLN A 152 16.11 -3.02 -3.74
C GLN A 152 15.60 -2.99 -5.19
N ARG A 153 15.04 -1.86 -5.64
CA ARG A 153 14.62 -1.70 -7.04
C ARG A 153 15.80 -1.75 -8.01
N LYS A 154 16.93 -1.12 -7.68
CA LYS A 154 18.14 -1.18 -8.50
C LYS A 154 18.69 -2.60 -8.60
N GLY A 155 18.77 -3.32 -7.49
CA GLY A 155 19.12 -4.74 -7.47
C GLY A 155 18.15 -5.56 -8.31
N ALA A 156 16.86 -5.32 -8.16
CA ALA A 156 15.83 -5.94 -8.99
C ALA A 156 15.95 -5.60 -10.46
N ILE A 157 16.32 -4.39 -10.83
CA ILE A 157 16.52 -3.95 -12.23
C ILE A 157 17.78 -4.62 -12.80
N ASN A 158 18.87 -4.66 -12.06
CA ASN A 158 20.10 -5.31 -12.49
C ASN A 158 19.93 -6.82 -12.69
N GLN A 159 19.06 -7.43 -11.90
CA GLN A 159 18.67 -8.84 -12.01
C GLN A 159 17.45 -9.06 -12.89
N TYR A 160 16.93 -8.00 -13.51
CA TYR A 160 15.67 -8.03 -14.19
C TYR A 160 15.65 -8.94 -15.43
N GLY A 161 16.77 -9.06 -16.08
CA GLY A 161 16.95 -10.04 -17.16
C GLY A 161 16.72 -11.48 -16.70
N LEU A 162 17.18 -11.80 -15.51
CA LEU A 162 16.98 -13.10 -14.84
C LEU A 162 15.53 -13.24 -14.38
N ARG A 163 14.97 -12.23 -13.72
CA ARG A 163 13.55 -12.22 -13.34
C ARG A 163 12.60 -12.39 -14.50
N LYS A 164 12.94 -11.81 -15.65
CA LYS A 164 12.12 -11.96 -16.85
C LYS A 164 12.16 -13.38 -17.40
N LYS A 165 13.29 -14.07 -17.26
CA LYS A 165 13.41 -15.47 -17.67
C LYS A 165 12.63 -16.40 -16.76
N GLU A 166 12.61 -16.13 -15.50
CA GLU A 166 12.13 -17.06 -14.48
C GLU A 166 10.75 -16.78 -13.99
N LYS A 167 10.21 -15.66 -14.39
CA LYS A 167 8.86 -15.23 -14.05
C LYS A 167 8.58 -15.46 -12.57
N PHE A 168 9.64 -15.21 -11.64
CA PHE A 168 9.11 -14.83 -10.49
C PHE A 168 9.10 -15.55 -9.22
N GLY A 169 10.02 -16.30 -8.88
CA GLY A 169 10.34 -16.60 -7.50
C GLY A 169 11.65 -15.90 -7.13
N LEU A 170 11.79 -15.32 -5.99
CA LEU A 170 13.09 -14.87 -5.48
C LEU A 170 14.05 -16.06 -5.37
N GLU A 171 13.52 -17.23 -5.09
CA GLU A 171 14.28 -18.49 -5.03
C GLU A 171 14.94 -18.80 -6.37
N ALA A 172 14.21 -18.72 -7.47
CA ALA A 172 14.75 -18.91 -8.80
C ALA A 172 15.78 -17.84 -9.19
N LEU A 173 15.69 -16.64 -8.60
CA LEU A 173 16.70 -15.60 -8.75
C LEU A 173 18.02 -15.94 -8.07
N TYR A 174 17.95 -16.55 -6.90
CA TYR A 174 19.16 -16.93 -6.15
C TYR A 174 19.86 -18.16 -6.70
N GLU A 175 19.14 -19.09 -7.31
CA GLU A 175 19.72 -20.27 -7.94
C GLU A 175 20.54 -19.95 -9.19
N ASN A 176 20.23 -18.87 -9.89
CA ASN A 176 20.93 -18.46 -11.10
C ASN A 176 22.04 -17.42 -10.88
N ILE A 177 22.32 -17.07 -9.64
CA ILE A 177 23.46 -16.22 -9.24
C ILE A 177 24.66 -17.06 -8.80
N LYS A 178 24.49 -18.38 -8.73
CA LYS A 178 25.59 -19.33 -8.54
C LYS A 178 26.13 -19.76 -9.89
#